data_4c0fe530e2e2b1ddad30c243167c04ea
#
_entry.id   4c0fe530e2e2b1ddad30c243167c04ea
#
_cell.length_a   1.000
_cell.length_b   1.000
_cell.length_c   1.000
_cell.angle_alpha   90.00
_cell.angle_beta   90.00
_cell.angle_gamma   90.00
#
_symmetry.space_group_name_H-M   'P 1'
#
loop_
_entity.id
_entity.type
_entity.pdbx_description
1 polymer ?
#
loop_
_entity_poly.entity_id
_entity_poly.type
_entity_poly.pdbx_seq_one_letter_code
_entity_poly.pdbx_strand_id
1 'polypeptide(L)'
;MKQILTLILAVIFGLGAWGQQNNYAKFQTLLTQKDTAALRKFIPKWEQIAGQSGDTYAAWCNLLLMEARKEILQLSADTTAHEGLILMDSTGNKAGTITDLVCYDAEKMQKLYQKFDEGLAKYPDRLDLWFGKVHVQLLDNHPNGAVETLQKTIDRSVVNHQKWLWTNNKSTPSAPEDFFFSTLQDYFRQLYDAKEDTTNMAFVNHVLKNYPKNTYFLNDKAALLAVKGEKQEALKVLLQLHQLAPHDDIVIANIATLSKETGNKKQATEFYKKLLKSENESLSNDARRELGLKW
;
A
#
# COMPACT_ATOMS: atom_id res chain seq x y z
N MET A 1 -16.66 -1.59 -8.04
CA MET A 1 -16.66 -2.66 -7.00
C MET A 1 -15.53 -2.36 -6.03
N LYS A 2 -15.85 -1.64 -4.95
CA LYS A 2 -14.89 -1.40 -3.87
C LYS A 2 -14.74 -2.71 -3.10
N GLN A 3 -13.74 -3.52 -3.44
CA GLN A 3 -13.27 -4.52 -2.50
C GLN A 3 -12.56 -3.75 -1.39
N ILE A 4 -13.26 -3.60 -0.28
CA ILE A 4 -12.66 -3.25 1.00
C ILE A 4 -11.64 -4.34 1.26
N LEU A 5 -10.37 -4.03 1.02
CA LEU A 5 -9.26 -4.85 1.45
C LEU A 5 -9.22 -4.72 2.98
N THR A 6 -10.12 -5.46 3.63
CA THR A 6 -9.94 -5.76 5.03
C THR A 6 -8.67 -6.59 5.07
N LEU A 7 -7.56 -5.98 5.45
CA LEU A 7 -6.31 -6.67 5.73
C LEU A 7 -6.57 -7.50 6.99
N ILE A 8 -7.42 -8.53 6.85
CA ILE A 8 -7.47 -9.66 7.77
C ILE A 8 -6.13 -10.33 7.54
N LEU A 9 -5.23 -10.16 8.49
CA LEU A 9 -3.99 -10.91 8.59
C LEU A 9 -4.31 -12.39 8.43
N ALA A 10 -4.25 -12.88 7.18
CA ALA A 10 -4.55 -14.26 6.85
C ALA A 10 -3.47 -15.16 7.43
N VAL A 11 -3.90 -16.06 8.30
CA VAL A 11 -3.08 -17.03 9.01
C VAL A 11 -2.90 -18.27 8.18
N ILE A 12 -1.67 -18.65 7.94
CA ILE A 12 -1.30 -20.00 7.52
C ILE A 12 -0.76 -20.73 8.75
N PHE A 13 -1.38 -21.87 9.07
CA PHE A 13 -1.08 -22.71 10.24
C PHE A 13 0.32 -23.31 10.20
N GLY A 14 1.05 -23.18 11.33
CA GLY A 14 2.26 -23.94 11.62
C GLY A 14 2.41 -24.16 13.13
N LEU A 15 2.62 -25.38 13.53
CA LEU A 15 2.65 -25.91 14.89
C LEU A 15 3.83 -25.32 15.73
N GLY A 16 3.50 -24.59 16.79
CA GLY A 16 4.47 -24.15 17.78
C GLY A 16 3.82 -23.55 19.04
N ALA A 17 4.08 -24.11 20.22
CA ALA A 17 3.68 -23.71 21.56
C ALA A 17 2.15 -23.62 21.79
N TRP A 18 1.58 -24.70 22.27
CA TRP A 18 0.13 -24.93 22.45
C TRP A 18 -0.65 -23.83 23.20
N GLY A 19 -0.03 -23.08 24.11
CA GLY A 19 -0.70 -22.02 24.85
C GLY A 19 -0.84 -20.70 24.11
N GLN A 20 0.19 -20.25 23.38
CA GLN A 20 0.15 -19.01 22.60
C GLN A 20 -0.75 -19.15 21.37
N GLN A 21 -0.72 -20.31 20.73
CA GLN A 21 -1.55 -20.63 19.56
C GLN A 21 -3.04 -20.58 19.90
N ASN A 22 -3.45 -21.03 21.08
CA ASN A 22 -4.84 -20.99 21.52
C ASN A 22 -5.32 -19.54 21.77
N ASN A 23 -4.48 -18.68 22.38
CA ASN A 23 -4.82 -17.28 22.63
C ASN A 23 -4.94 -16.49 21.33
N TYR A 24 -4.04 -16.69 20.38
CA TYR A 24 -4.09 -16.03 19.09
C TYR A 24 -5.32 -16.44 18.26
N ALA A 25 -5.63 -17.74 18.22
CA ALA A 25 -6.83 -18.23 17.55
C ALA A 25 -8.11 -17.65 18.17
N LYS A 26 -8.17 -17.55 19.51
CA LYS A 26 -9.28 -16.93 20.20
C LYS A 26 -9.40 -15.44 19.89
N PHE A 27 -8.27 -14.71 19.88
CA PHE A 27 -8.23 -13.32 19.45
C PHE A 27 -8.82 -13.15 18.05
N GLN A 28 -8.40 -13.97 17.08
CA GLN A 28 -8.90 -13.90 15.71
C GLN A 28 -10.41 -14.18 15.61
N THR A 29 -10.91 -15.14 16.38
CA THR A 29 -12.35 -15.41 16.44
C THR A 29 -13.13 -14.19 16.91
N LEU A 30 -12.68 -13.56 18.00
CA LEU A 30 -13.31 -12.36 18.55
C LEU A 30 -13.21 -11.17 17.60
N LEU A 31 -12.07 -11.02 16.92
CA LEU A 31 -11.85 -9.97 15.92
C LEU A 31 -12.80 -10.13 14.72
N THR A 32 -12.95 -11.35 14.21
CA THR A 32 -13.87 -11.66 13.11
C THR A 32 -15.34 -11.43 13.50
N GLN A 33 -15.70 -11.74 14.75
CA GLN A 33 -17.02 -11.47 15.32
C GLN A 33 -17.25 -9.99 15.61
N LYS A 34 -16.23 -9.16 15.50
CA LYS A 34 -16.24 -7.73 15.87
C LYS A 34 -16.68 -7.50 17.34
N ASP A 35 -16.43 -8.46 18.22
CA ASP A 35 -16.81 -8.39 19.64
C ASP A 35 -15.77 -7.59 20.43
N THR A 36 -15.88 -6.26 20.36
CA THR A 36 -14.99 -5.33 21.07
C THR A 36 -15.06 -5.49 22.59
N ALA A 37 -16.24 -5.82 23.14
CA ALA A 37 -16.42 -6.01 24.58
C ALA A 37 -15.69 -7.27 25.07
N ALA A 38 -15.74 -8.37 24.32
CA ALA A 38 -14.99 -9.56 24.63
C ALA A 38 -13.48 -9.37 24.44
N LEU A 39 -13.06 -8.69 23.35
CA LEU A 39 -11.64 -8.35 23.11
C LEU A 39 -11.05 -7.52 24.25
N ARG A 40 -11.78 -6.50 24.74
CA ARG A 40 -11.35 -5.65 25.85
C ARG A 40 -11.14 -6.42 27.15
N LYS A 41 -11.90 -7.49 27.38
CA LYS A 41 -11.73 -8.39 28.53
C LYS A 41 -10.66 -9.46 28.30
N PHE A 42 -10.45 -9.86 27.05
CA PHE A 42 -9.55 -10.95 26.69
C PHE A 42 -8.09 -10.52 26.63
N ILE A 43 -7.77 -9.40 25.96
CA ILE A 43 -6.40 -8.97 25.72
C ILE A 43 -5.59 -8.79 27.01
N PRO A 44 -6.11 -8.12 28.07
CA PRO A 44 -5.37 -8.01 29.35
C PRO A 44 -5.06 -9.36 30.00
N LYS A 45 -6.00 -10.33 29.91
CA LYS A 45 -5.78 -11.69 30.42
C LYS A 45 -4.72 -12.42 29.63
N TRP A 46 -4.70 -12.21 28.31
CA TRP A 46 -3.65 -12.74 27.46
C TRP A 46 -2.27 -12.18 27.85
N GLU A 47 -2.16 -10.88 28.07
CA GLU A 47 -0.92 -10.23 28.55
C GLU A 47 -0.47 -10.74 29.91
N GLN A 48 -1.38 -11.02 30.83
CA GLN A 48 -1.05 -11.60 32.15
C GLN A 48 -0.43 -13.00 32.04
N ILE A 49 -0.91 -13.81 31.08
CA ILE A 49 -0.46 -15.20 30.91
C ILE A 49 0.82 -15.27 30.07
N ALA A 50 0.88 -14.55 28.97
CA ALA A 50 1.94 -14.65 27.96
C ALA A 50 2.97 -13.52 28.02
N GLY A 51 2.76 -12.52 28.86
CA GLY A 51 3.51 -11.28 28.87
C GLY A 51 3.13 -10.37 27.69
N GLN A 52 3.67 -9.15 27.68
CA GLN A 52 3.59 -8.28 26.53
C GLN A 52 4.39 -8.88 25.37
N SER A 53 3.81 -8.92 24.20
CA SER A 53 4.43 -9.46 22.98
C SER A 53 4.00 -8.63 21.76
N GLY A 54 4.67 -8.79 20.63
CA GLY A 54 4.24 -8.17 19.37
C GLY A 54 2.78 -8.50 19.03
N ASP A 55 2.32 -9.72 19.36
CA ASP A 55 0.94 -10.14 19.11
C ASP A 55 -0.07 -9.45 20.01
N THR A 56 0.25 -9.21 21.29
CA THR A 56 -0.65 -8.46 22.19
C THR A 56 -0.69 -6.98 21.82
N TYR A 57 0.41 -6.39 21.35
CA TYR A 57 0.39 -5.04 20.78
C TYR A 57 -0.48 -4.96 19.53
N ALA A 58 -0.33 -5.91 18.59
CA ALA A 58 -1.19 -5.99 17.41
C ALA A 58 -2.67 -6.17 17.80
N ALA A 59 -2.97 -6.97 18.82
CA ALA A 59 -4.32 -7.17 19.32
C ALA A 59 -4.93 -5.87 19.90
N TRP A 60 -4.17 -5.13 20.70
CA TRP A 60 -4.59 -3.82 21.19
C TRP A 60 -4.82 -2.83 20.05
N CYS A 61 -3.93 -2.78 19.06
CA CYS A 61 -4.09 -1.88 17.91
C CYS A 61 -5.37 -2.19 17.12
N ASN A 62 -5.67 -3.47 16.88
CA ASN A 62 -6.92 -3.86 16.22
C ASN A 62 -8.17 -3.44 17.04
N LEU A 63 -8.17 -3.68 18.35
CA LEU A 63 -9.28 -3.28 19.22
C LEU A 63 -9.49 -1.75 19.20
N LEU A 64 -8.41 -0.98 19.36
CA LEU A 64 -8.49 0.49 19.36
C LEU A 64 -8.98 1.04 18.02
N LEU A 65 -8.56 0.44 16.89
CA LEU A 65 -9.07 0.81 15.57
C LEU A 65 -10.57 0.55 15.45
N MET A 66 -11.03 -0.63 15.90
CA MET A 66 -12.46 -0.96 15.87
C MET A 66 -13.28 0.02 16.72
N GLU A 67 -12.75 0.41 17.89
CA GLU A 67 -13.42 1.35 18.79
C GLU A 67 -13.35 2.80 18.30
N ALA A 68 -12.34 3.16 17.52
CA ALA A 68 -12.21 4.48 16.92
C ALA A 68 -13.16 4.66 15.72
N ARG A 69 -13.48 3.57 15.00
CA ARG A 69 -14.30 3.60 13.79
C ARG A 69 -15.74 3.99 14.12
N LYS A 70 -16.26 4.96 13.39
CA LYS A 70 -17.65 5.41 13.43
C LYS A 70 -18.24 5.33 12.02
N GLU A 71 -19.48 4.90 11.92
CA GLU A 71 -20.28 4.99 10.71
C GLU A 71 -21.34 6.05 10.92
N ILE A 72 -21.37 7.02 10.04
CA ILE A 72 -22.35 8.11 10.08
C ILE A 72 -23.07 8.18 8.72
N LEU A 73 -24.33 8.55 8.75
CA LEU A 73 -25.07 8.86 7.52
C LEU A 73 -24.78 10.31 7.13
N GLN A 74 -24.26 10.47 5.92
CA GLN A 74 -24.02 11.79 5.34
C GLN A 74 -25.11 12.12 4.34
N LEU A 75 -25.80 13.24 4.55
CA LEU A 75 -26.70 13.84 3.57
C LEU A 75 -25.90 14.78 2.67
N SER A 76 -25.96 14.54 1.37
CA SER A 76 -25.33 15.39 0.35
C SER A 76 -26.40 15.94 -0.59
N ALA A 77 -26.31 17.23 -0.91
CA ALA A 77 -27.10 17.85 -1.98
C ALA A 77 -26.53 17.58 -3.38
N ASP A 78 -25.46 16.76 -3.49
CA ASP A 78 -24.89 16.39 -4.78
C ASP A 78 -25.85 15.48 -5.54
N THR A 79 -26.39 16.01 -6.63
CA THR A 79 -27.29 15.31 -7.53
C THR A 79 -26.57 14.45 -8.56
N THR A 80 -25.23 14.53 -8.65
CA THR A 80 -24.39 13.75 -9.58
C THR A 80 -23.88 12.45 -8.99
N ALA A 81 -23.89 12.30 -7.65
CA ALA A 81 -23.46 11.09 -6.99
C ALA A 81 -24.28 9.86 -7.43
N HIS A 82 -23.62 8.75 -7.74
CA HIS A 82 -24.25 7.51 -8.18
C HIS A 82 -24.32 6.43 -7.10
N GLU A 83 -23.72 6.70 -5.92
CA GLU A 83 -23.71 5.78 -4.77
C GLU A 83 -24.61 6.30 -3.66
N GLY A 84 -25.26 5.40 -2.92
CA GLY A 84 -26.11 5.71 -1.77
C GLY A 84 -27.60 5.70 -2.07
N LEU A 85 -28.40 6.10 -1.07
CA LEU A 85 -29.85 6.24 -1.19
C LEU A 85 -30.15 7.58 -1.88
N ILE A 86 -30.80 7.54 -3.03
CA ILE A 86 -31.16 8.73 -3.78
C ILE A 86 -32.42 9.36 -3.16
N LEU A 87 -32.34 10.64 -2.84
CA LEU A 87 -33.48 11.45 -2.41
C LEU A 87 -34.11 12.13 -3.63
N MET A 88 -35.42 12.02 -3.73
CA MET A 88 -36.20 12.69 -4.78
C MET A 88 -37.03 13.81 -4.16
N ASP A 89 -37.21 14.90 -4.92
CA ASP A 89 -38.17 15.94 -4.58
C ASP A 89 -39.61 15.52 -4.92
N SER A 90 -40.58 16.38 -4.61
CA SER A 90 -41.99 16.13 -4.88
C SER A 90 -42.37 16.09 -6.38
N THR A 91 -41.43 16.52 -7.24
CA THR A 91 -41.60 16.52 -8.72
C THR A 91 -40.86 15.32 -9.37
N GLY A 92 -40.19 14.47 -8.57
CA GLY A 92 -39.47 13.30 -9.05
C GLY A 92 -38.05 13.59 -9.53
N ASN A 93 -37.54 14.78 -9.28
CA ASN A 93 -36.14 15.09 -9.56
C ASN A 93 -35.22 14.69 -8.37
N LYS A 94 -33.99 14.34 -8.70
CA LYS A 94 -32.99 14.03 -7.67
C LYS A 94 -32.66 15.29 -6.86
N ALA A 95 -32.91 15.23 -5.53
CA ALA A 95 -32.71 16.33 -4.60
C ALA A 95 -31.39 16.14 -3.76
N GLY A 96 -30.86 14.92 -3.74
CA GLY A 96 -29.63 14.61 -3.00
C GLY A 96 -29.42 13.12 -2.83
N THR A 97 -28.44 12.77 -2.01
CA THR A 97 -28.08 11.39 -1.65
C THR A 97 -27.81 11.26 -0.17
N ILE A 98 -28.14 10.09 0.39
CA ILE A 98 -27.64 9.65 1.71
C ILE A 98 -26.63 8.55 1.48
N THR A 99 -25.42 8.73 2.03
CA THR A 99 -24.33 7.76 1.94
C THR A 99 -23.80 7.42 3.31
N ASP A 100 -23.30 6.21 3.47
CA ASP A 100 -22.54 5.85 4.67
C ASP A 100 -21.14 6.45 4.58
N LEU A 101 -20.75 7.20 5.59
CA LEU A 101 -19.41 7.72 5.75
C LEU A 101 -18.73 7.04 6.96
N VAL A 102 -17.55 6.46 6.70
CA VAL A 102 -16.69 5.97 7.77
C VAL A 102 -15.77 7.11 8.22
N CYS A 103 -15.78 7.40 9.49
CA CYS A 103 -14.84 8.33 10.12
C CYS A 103 -14.26 7.73 11.41
N TYR A 104 -13.23 8.36 11.94
CA TYR A 104 -12.52 7.87 13.12
C TYR A 104 -12.52 8.92 14.22
N ASP A 105 -12.67 8.46 15.47
CA ASP A 105 -12.58 9.29 16.66
C ASP A 105 -11.14 9.72 16.90
N ALA A 106 -10.85 11.01 16.85
CA ALA A 106 -9.49 11.54 16.91
C ALA A 106 -8.74 11.19 18.21
N GLU A 107 -9.42 11.20 19.37
CA GLU A 107 -8.79 10.86 20.65
C GLU A 107 -8.41 9.37 20.70
N LYS A 108 -9.29 8.50 20.19
CA LYS A 108 -9.01 7.06 20.11
C LYS A 108 -7.91 6.74 19.08
N MET A 109 -7.89 7.47 17.96
CA MET A 109 -6.81 7.34 16.97
C MET A 109 -5.45 7.75 17.56
N GLN A 110 -5.39 8.80 18.36
CA GLN A 110 -4.16 9.17 19.06
C GLN A 110 -3.68 8.05 20.00
N LYS A 111 -4.58 7.43 20.77
CA LYS A 111 -4.26 6.27 21.61
C LYS A 111 -3.77 5.07 20.80
N LEU A 112 -4.36 4.85 19.63
CA LEU A 112 -3.95 3.81 18.70
C LEU A 112 -2.53 4.06 18.17
N TYR A 113 -2.20 5.28 17.76
CA TYR A 113 -0.84 5.63 17.31
C TYR A 113 0.18 5.44 18.42
N GLN A 114 -0.12 5.87 19.64
CA GLN A 114 0.74 5.63 20.81
C GLN A 114 0.97 4.13 21.04
N LYS A 115 -0.07 3.31 20.88
CA LYS A 115 0.04 1.86 21.06
C LYS A 115 0.93 1.21 20.00
N PHE A 116 0.86 1.67 18.73
CA PHE A 116 1.80 1.26 17.70
C PHE A 116 3.24 1.66 18.06
N ASP A 117 3.46 2.89 18.52
CA ASP A 117 4.79 3.39 18.86
C ASP A 117 5.41 2.62 20.03
N GLU A 118 4.63 2.31 21.08
CA GLU A 118 5.05 1.44 22.18
C GLU A 118 5.45 0.03 21.67
N GLY A 119 4.64 -0.54 20.79
CA GLY A 119 4.89 -1.86 20.21
C GLY A 119 6.16 -1.88 19.36
N LEU A 120 6.32 -0.88 18.50
CA LEU A 120 7.48 -0.75 17.60
C LEU A 120 8.78 -0.44 18.37
N ALA A 121 8.72 0.29 19.48
CA ALA A 121 9.88 0.51 20.33
C ALA A 121 10.40 -0.78 20.97
N LYS A 122 9.50 -1.72 21.34
CA LYS A 122 9.86 -3.00 21.96
C LYS A 122 10.13 -4.11 20.95
N TYR A 123 9.43 -4.08 19.83
CA TYR A 123 9.46 -5.13 18.78
C TYR A 123 9.71 -4.52 17.40
N PRO A 124 10.87 -3.87 17.19
CA PRO A 124 11.15 -3.11 15.96
C PRO A 124 11.24 -3.97 14.71
N ASP A 125 11.37 -5.29 14.83
CA ASP A 125 11.42 -6.23 13.71
C ASP A 125 10.03 -6.83 13.35
N ARG A 126 8.97 -6.43 14.04
CA ARG A 126 7.58 -6.84 13.74
C ARG A 126 7.02 -6.00 12.59
N LEU A 127 7.15 -6.54 11.37
CA LEU A 127 6.72 -5.85 10.14
C LEU A 127 5.21 -5.61 10.10
N ASP A 128 4.42 -6.49 10.69
CA ASP A 128 2.97 -6.34 10.80
C ASP A 128 2.55 -5.11 11.63
N LEU A 129 3.35 -4.72 12.64
CA LEU A 129 3.10 -3.48 13.38
C LEU A 129 3.43 -2.24 12.54
N TRP A 130 4.53 -2.26 11.77
CA TRP A 130 4.90 -1.18 10.87
C TRP A 130 3.82 -0.96 9.80
N PHE A 131 3.48 -2.02 9.07
CA PHE A 131 2.48 -1.94 8.01
C PHE A 131 1.07 -1.68 8.54
N GLY A 132 0.74 -2.20 9.74
CA GLY A 132 -0.51 -1.87 10.42
C GLY A 132 -0.62 -0.38 10.73
N LYS A 133 0.46 0.27 11.21
CA LYS A 133 0.49 1.71 11.46
C LYS A 133 0.32 2.51 10.18
N VAL A 134 1.04 2.16 9.11
CA VAL A 134 0.90 2.80 7.78
C VAL A 134 -0.53 2.71 7.28
N HIS A 135 -1.11 1.50 7.33
CA HIS A 135 -2.49 1.28 6.90
C HIS A 135 -3.48 2.17 7.65
N VAL A 136 -3.37 2.24 8.97
CA VAL A 136 -4.24 3.07 9.81
C VAL A 136 -4.08 4.56 9.50
N GLN A 137 -2.85 5.02 9.24
CA GLN A 137 -2.59 6.41 8.87
C GLN A 137 -3.22 6.78 7.51
N LEU A 138 -3.21 5.86 6.55
CA LEU A 138 -3.90 6.06 5.27
C LEU A 138 -5.42 6.03 5.43
N LEU A 139 -5.98 5.14 6.26
CA LEU A 139 -7.42 5.12 6.59
C LEU A 139 -7.88 6.43 7.24
N ASP A 140 -7.04 7.03 8.06
CA ASP A 140 -7.31 8.29 8.79
C ASP A 140 -6.94 9.54 7.96
N ASN A 141 -6.67 9.36 6.66
CA ASN A 141 -6.30 10.43 5.73
C ASN A 141 -5.06 11.22 6.15
N HIS A 142 -4.03 10.52 6.66
CA HIS A 142 -2.73 11.08 7.05
C HIS A 142 -1.58 10.55 6.17
N PRO A 143 -1.54 10.86 4.86
CA PRO A 143 -0.57 10.31 3.92
C PRO A 143 0.88 10.68 4.28
N ASN A 144 1.12 11.89 4.77
CA ASN A 144 2.47 12.31 5.21
C ASN A 144 2.97 11.46 6.38
N GLY A 145 2.13 11.22 7.39
CA GLY A 145 2.48 10.33 8.51
C GLY A 145 2.71 8.90 8.06
N ALA A 146 1.92 8.40 7.11
CA ALA A 146 2.10 7.08 6.52
C ALA A 146 3.47 6.96 5.83
N VAL A 147 3.86 7.97 5.05
CA VAL A 147 5.17 8.00 4.37
C VAL A 147 6.32 8.11 5.39
N GLU A 148 6.20 8.92 6.44
CA GLU A 148 7.20 8.94 7.51
C GLU A 148 7.38 7.57 8.18
N THR A 149 6.28 6.84 8.39
CA THR A 149 6.32 5.49 8.94
C THR A 149 6.96 4.52 7.96
N LEU A 150 6.63 4.61 6.65
CA LEU A 150 7.28 3.82 5.60
C LEU A 150 8.78 4.07 5.53
N GLN A 151 9.21 5.32 5.62
CA GLN A 151 10.64 5.67 5.62
C GLN A 151 11.38 5.02 6.81
N LYS A 152 10.82 5.08 8.02
CA LYS A 152 11.37 4.39 9.20
C LYS A 152 11.40 2.86 9.02
N THR A 153 10.37 2.30 8.37
CA THR A 153 10.32 0.87 8.05
C THR A 153 11.44 0.48 7.08
N ILE A 154 11.67 1.30 6.05
CA ILE A 154 12.75 1.10 5.08
C ILE A 154 14.12 1.21 5.77
N ASP A 155 14.32 2.21 6.63
CA ASP A 155 15.58 2.35 7.38
C ASP A 155 15.80 1.12 8.29
N ARG A 156 14.74 0.63 8.94
CA ARG A 156 14.82 -0.59 9.76
C ARG A 156 15.15 -1.82 8.92
N SER A 157 14.63 -1.93 7.69
CA SER A 157 14.89 -3.06 6.79
C SER A 157 16.38 -3.20 6.43
N VAL A 158 17.09 -2.08 6.34
CA VAL A 158 18.55 -2.07 6.13
C VAL A 158 19.27 -2.55 7.39
N VAL A 159 18.86 -2.09 8.57
CA VAL A 159 19.49 -2.44 9.85
C VAL A 159 19.31 -3.92 10.20
N ASN A 160 18.10 -4.47 10.00
CA ASN A 160 17.80 -5.85 10.31
C ASN A 160 18.08 -6.82 9.16
N HIS A 161 18.63 -6.32 8.02
CA HIS A 161 18.89 -7.10 6.82
C HIS A 161 17.65 -7.86 6.33
N GLN A 162 16.48 -7.22 6.40
CA GLN A 162 15.16 -7.77 6.05
C GLN A 162 14.77 -9.04 6.84
N LYS A 163 15.37 -9.25 8.01
CA LYS A 163 15.00 -10.34 8.92
C LYS A 163 13.76 -9.95 9.71
N TRP A 164 12.65 -9.89 9.00
CA TRP A 164 11.38 -9.50 9.55
C TRP A 164 10.66 -10.62 10.29
N LEU A 165 9.99 -10.26 11.35
CA LEU A 165 9.03 -11.10 12.06
C LEU A 165 7.61 -10.66 11.69
N TRP A 166 6.73 -11.63 11.69
CA TRP A 166 5.29 -11.47 11.48
C TRP A 166 4.54 -12.01 12.70
N THR A 167 3.25 -12.16 12.59
CA THR A 167 2.39 -12.72 13.63
C THR A 167 2.96 -14.00 14.26
N ASN A 168 2.86 -14.14 15.57
CA ASN A 168 3.44 -15.23 16.36
C ASN A 168 4.98 -15.35 16.22
N ASN A 169 5.66 -14.24 15.97
CA ASN A 169 7.09 -14.16 15.71
C ASN A 169 7.58 -15.12 14.61
N LYS A 170 6.69 -15.46 13.67
CA LYS A 170 7.06 -16.24 12.48
C LYS A 170 7.69 -15.34 11.42
N SER A 171 8.28 -15.97 10.41
CA SER A 171 8.66 -15.26 9.18
C SER A 171 7.44 -14.70 8.46
N THR A 172 7.67 -13.77 7.55
CA THR A 172 6.65 -13.23 6.65
C THR A 172 5.95 -14.33 5.84
N PRO A 173 4.72 -14.08 5.32
CA PRO A 173 3.94 -15.08 4.56
C PRO A 173 4.62 -15.63 3.30
N SER A 174 5.51 -14.85 2.68
CA SER A 174 6.35 -15.26 1.54
C SER A 174 7.80 -14.91 1.83
N ALA A 175 8.70 -15.11 0.85
CA ALA A 175 10.09 -14.68 0.98
C ALA A 175 10.15 -13.23 1.49
N PRO A 176 10.95 -12.93 2.53
CA PRO A 176 10.87 -11.63 3.22
C PRO A 176 11.06 -10.43 2.29
N GLU A 177 12.00 -10.53 1.34
CA GLU A 177 12.26 -9.46 0.39
C GLU A 177 11.09 -9.24 -0.57
N ASP A 178 10.54 -10.31 -1.13
CA ASP A 178 9.40 -10.23 -2.05
C ASP A 178 8.16 -9.67 -1.34
N PHE A 179 7.89 -10.14 -0.12
CA PHE A 179 6.77 -9.67 0.69
C PHE A 179 6.92 -8.19 1.05
N PHE A 180 8.12 -7.79 1.46
CA PHE A 180 8.41 -6.42 1.82
C PHE A 180 8.17 -5.47 0.64
N PHE A 181 8.84 -5.70 -0.49
CA PHE A 181 8.73 -4.81 -1.64
C PHE A 181 7.37 -4.86 -2.32
N SER A 182 6.70 -6.01 -2.39
CA SER A 182 5.33 -6.07 -2.92
C SER A 182 4.34 -5.27 -2.08
N THR A 183 4.47 -5.31 -0.75
CA THR A 183 3.63 -4.49 0.14
C THR A 183 3.96 -3.00 0.01
N LEU A 184 5.24 -2.62 -0.14
CA LEU A 184 5.60 -1.23 -0.44
C LEU A 184 4.99 -0.75 -1.77
N GLN A 185 4.92 -1.62 -2.79
CA GLN A 185 4.26 -1.33 -4.06
C GLN A 185 2.74 -1.13 -3.90
N ASP A 186 2.09 -1.87 -2.98
CA ASP A 186 0.67 -1.65 -2.68
C ASP A 186 0.44 -0.27 -2.05
N TYR A 187 1.33 0.20 -1.17
CA TYR A 187 1.26 1.56 -0.62
C TYR A 187 1.57 2.64 -1.66
N PHE A 188 2.53 2.38 -2.55
CA PHE A 188 2.77 3.27 -3.69
C PHE A 188 1.51 3.48 -4.51
N ARG A 189 0.81 2.39 -4.89
CA ARG A 189 -0.43 2.47 -5.66
C ARG A 189 -1.53 3.23 -4.92
N GLN A 190 -1.71 2.99 -3.62
CA GLN A 190 -2.70 3.72 -2.82
C GLN A 190 -2.44 5.23 -2.81
N LEU A 191 -1.19 5.64 -2.63
CA LEU A 191 -0.80 7.06 -2.68
C LEU A 191 -0.95 7.67 -4.08
N TYR A 192 -0.63 6.89 -5.11
CA TYR A 192 -0.77 7.31 -6.51
C TYR A 192 -2.24 7.51 -6.89
N ASP A 193 -3.11 6.57 -6.55
CA ASP A 193 -4.56 6.64 -6.80
C ASP A 193 -5.21 7.80 -6.02
N ALA A 194 -4.70 8.11 -4.83
CA ALA A 194 -5.11 9.26 -4.03
C ALA A 194 -4.54 10.60 -4.54
N LYS A 195 -3.70 10.59 -5.60
CA LYS A 195 -3.02 11.77 -6.17
C LYS A 195 -2.10 12.49 -5.18
N GLU A 196 -1.52 11.75 -4.27
CA GLU A 196 -0.53 12.22 -3.28
C GLU A 196 0.90 12.25 -3.87
N ASP A 197 1.04 12.83 -5.08
CA ASP A 197 2.24 12.71 -5.90
C ASP A 197 3.51 13.21 -5.20
N THR A 198 3.44 14.32 -4.46
CA THR A 198 4.60 14.87 -3.73
C THR A 198 5.03 13.96 -2.60
N THR A 199 4.09 13.48 -1.81
CA THR A 199 4.30 12.58 -0.68
C THR A 199 4.81 11.23 -1.17
N ASN A 200 4.23 10.74 -2.28
CA ASN A 200 4.63 9.50 -2.93
C ASN A 200 6.04 9.59 -3.52
N MET A 201 6.41 10.73 -4.13
CA MET A 201 7.78 10.96 -4.61
C MET A 201 8.81 10.93 -3.46
N ALA A 202 8.48 11.49 -2.30
CA ALA A 202 9.34 11.43 -1.11
C ALA A 202 9.54 9.98 -0.65
N PHE A 203 8.48 9.17 -0.65
CA PHE A 203 8.54 7.74 -0.36
C PHE A 203 9.43 6.98 -1.34
N VAL A 204 9.18 7.11 -2.65
CA VAL A 204 9.95 6.46 -3.72
C VAL A 204 11.44 6.83 -3.66
N ASN A 205 11.74 8.11 -3.45
CA ASN A 205 13.13 8.56 -3.32
C ASN A 205 13.82 7.95 -2.09
N HIS A 206 13.09 7.75 -0.98
CA HIS A 206 13.65 7.12 0.22
C HIS A 206 13.93 5.62 0.00
N VAL A 207 13.06 4.91 -0.72
CA VAL A 207 13.33 3.52 -1.13
C VAL A 207 14.59 3.48 -1.99
N LEU A 208 14.69 4.31 -3.02
CA LEU A 208 15.83 4.31 -3.95
C LEU A 208 17.14 4.80 -3.32
N LYS A 209 17.09 5.59 -2.25
CA LYS A 209 18.28 5.93 -1.45
C LYS A 209 18.89 4.69 -0.80
N ASN A 210 18.06 3.79 -0.28
CA ASN A 210 18.48 2.59 0.43
C ASN A 210 18.66 1.37 -0.52
N TYR A 211 17.85 1.31 -1.59
CA TYR A 211 17.80 0.24 -2.59
C TYR A 211 17.89 0.81 -4.01
N PRO A 212 19.04 1.35 -4.43
CA PRO A 212 19.18 2.13 -5.67
C PRO A 212 18.97 1.34 -6.96
N LYS A 213 18.99 0.01 -6.88
CA LYS A 213 18.77 -0.90 -8.02
C LYS A 213 17.39 -1.56 -8.00
N ASN A 214 16.48 -1.14 -7.12
CA ASN A 214 15.13 -1.69 -7.09
C ASN A 214 14.36 -1.26 -8.35
N THR A 215 14.11 -2.23 -9.24
CA THR A 215 13.51 -1.97 -10.55
C THR A 215 12.07 -1.47 -10.47
N TYR A 216 11.29 -1.94 -9.50
CA TYR A 216 9.92 -1.49 -9.30
C TYR A 216 9.89 0.01 -8.96
N PHE A 217 10.68 0.45 -7.99
CA PHE A 217 10.69 1.85 -7.56
C PHE A 217 11.41 2.79 -8.54
N LEU A 218 12.32 2.30 -9.38
CA LEU A 218 12.82 3.08 -10.52
C LEU A 218 11.71 3.35 -11.53
N ASN A 219 10.88 2.34 -11.84
CA ASN A 219 9.72 2.53 -12.72
C ASN A 219 8.71 3.51 -12.12
N ASP A 220 8.39 3.38 -10.84
CA ASP A 220 7.47 4.27 -10.12
C ASP A 220 7.96 5.72 -10.12
N LYS A 221 9.26 5.92 -9.90
CA LYS A 221 9.87 7.26 -10.01
C LYS A 221 9.70 7.85 -11.39
N ALA A 222 9.92 7.05 -12.42
CA ALA A 222 9.74 7.52 -13.80
C ALA A 222 8.28 7.87 -14.09
N ALA A 223 7.33 7.07 -13.59
CA ALA A 223 5.90 7.34 -13.71
C ALA A 223 5.50 8.67 -13.04
N LEU A 224 5.91 8.89 -11.78
CA LEU A 224 5.64 10.14 -11.07
C LEU A 224 6.25 11.36 -11.77
N LEU A 225 7.49 11.25 -12.27
CA LEU A 225 8.13 12.32 -13.03
C LEU A 225 7.38 12.62 -14.34
N ALA A 226 6.90 11.59 -15.03
CA ALA A 226 6.13 11.74 -16.26
C ALA A 226 4.78 12.42 -16.01
N VAL A 227 4.05 12.04 -14.96
CA VAL A 227 2.80 12.69 -14.54
C VAL A 227 3.02 14.15 -14.20
N LYS A 228 4.13 14.48 -13.53
CA LYS A 228 4.52 15.86 -13.20
C LYS A 228 4.96 16.68 -14.42
N GLY A 229 5.10 16.05 -15.59
CA GLY A 229 5.59 16.70 -16.81
C GLY A 229 7.11 16.74 -16.95
N GLU A 230 7.86 16.18 -16.02
CA GLU A 230 9.33 16.13 -16.01
C GLU A 230 9.85 14.99 -16.90
N LYS A 231 9.40 14.98 -18.18
CA LYS A 231 9.59 13.86 -19.12
C LYS A 231 11.05 13.54 -19.39
N GLN A 232 11.95 14.53 -19.40
CA GLN A 232 13.38 14.31 -19.61
C GLN A 232 14.02 13.57 -18.44
N GLU A 233 13.65 13.92 -17.20
CA GLU A 233 14.13 13.22 -16.00
C GLU A 233 13.54 11.82 -15.91
N ALA A 234 12.25 11.64 -16.25
CA ALA A 234 11.62 10.32 -16.36
C ALA A 234 12.37 9.41 -17.34
N LEU A 235 12.73 9.94 -18.51
CA LEU A 235 13.50 9.20 -19.53
C LEU A 235 14.89 8.79 -19.01
N LYS A 236 15.59 9.64 -18.27
CA LYS A 236 16.88 9.28 -17.64
C LYS A 236 16.74 8.12 -16.66
N VAL A 237 15.70 8.15 -15.83
CA VAL A 237 15.42 7.06 -14.87
C VAL A 237 15.09 5.76 -15.59
N LEU A 238 14.27 5.81 -16.66
CA LEU A 238 13.95 4.62 -17.46
C LEU A 238 15.17 4.05 -18.18
N LEU A 239 16.09 4.89 -18.66
CA LEU A 239 17.34 4.42 -19.26
C LEU A 239 18.24 3.73 -18.23
N GLN A 240 18.28 4.23 -16.99
CA GLN A 240 18.94 3.53 -15.89
C GLN A 240 18.28 2.19 -15.59
N LEU A 241 16.95 2.16 -15.55
CA LEU A 241 16.18 0.93 -15.32
C LEU A 241 16.42 -0.09 -16.44
N HIS A 242 16.48 0.35 -17.71
CA HIS A 242 16.76 -0.51 -18.86
C HIS A 242 18.15 -1.19 -18.77
N GLN A 243 19.14 -0.55 -18.13
CA GLN A 243 20.43 -1.20 -17.89
C GLN A 243 20.33 -2.37 -16.89
N LEU A 244 19.37 -2.33 -15.97
CA LEU A 244 19.12 -3.37 -14.98
C LEU A 244 18.17 -4.47 -15.51
N ALA A 245 17.23 -4.08 -16.36
CA ALA A 245 16.21 -4.94 -16.95
C ALA A 245 16.14 -4.74 -18.49
N PRO A 246 17.15 -5.18 -19.26
CA PRO A 246 17.26 -4.85 -20.68
C PRO A 246 16.22 -5.52 -21.57
N HIS A 247 15.53 -6.54 -21.06
CA HIS A 247 14.49 -7.30 -21.77
C HIS A 247 13.07 -7.02 -21.27
N ASP A 248 12.88 -6.00 -20.41
CA ASP A 248 11.56 -5.60 -19.97
C ASP A 248 10.88 -4.76 -21.05
N ASP A 249 9.91 -5.36 -21.71
CA ASP A 249 9.18 -4.75 -22.82
C ASP A 249 8.38 -3.51 -22.39
N ILE A 250 7.90 -3.44 -21.14
CA ILE A 250 7.21 -2.25 -20.61
C ILE A 250 8.19 -1.09 -20.47
N VAL A 251 9.37 -1.36 -19.93
CA VAL A 251 10.43 -0.34 -19.81
C VAL A 251 10.85 0.15 -21.20
N ILE A 252 11.03 -0.77 -22.16
CA ILE A 252 11.38 -0.44 -23.54
C ILE A 252 10.29 0.44 -24.19
N ALA A 253 9.01 0.10 -23.98
CA ALA A 253 7.88 0.87 -24.50
C ALA A 253 7.81 2.28 -23.90
N ASN A 254 8.01 2.40 -22.60
CA ASN A 254 8.02 3.69 -21.90
C ASN A 254 9.18 4.58 -22.40
N ILE A 255 10.38 4.01 -22.63
CA ILE A 255 11.51 4.75 -23.21
C ILE A 255 11.18 5.22 -24.63
N ALA A 256 10.60 4.35 -25.47
CA ALA A 256 10.25 4.71 -26.84
C ALA A 256 9.25 5.87 -26.86
N THR A 257 8.20 5.78 -26.04
CA THR A 257 7.14 6.80 -25.92
C THR A 257 7.71 8.13 -25.41
N LEU A 258 8.42 8.13 -24.28
CA LEU A 258 9.00 9.36 -23.74
C LEU A 258 10.07 9.94 -24.65
N SER A 259 10.86 9.13 -25.35
CA SER A 259 11.82 9.63 -26.34
C SER A 259 11.11 10.36 -27.49
N LYS A 260 9.97 9.83 -27.96
CA LYS A 260 9.14 10.48 -28.97
C LYS A 260 8.58 11.81 -28.45
N GLU A 261 8.01 11.81 -27.25
CA GLU A 261 7.41 12.99 -26.64
C GLU A 261 8.43 14.10 -26.31
N THR A 262 9.68 13.73 -26.04
CA THR A 262 10.80 14.67 -25.78
C THR A 262 11.54 15.07 -27.05
N GLY A 263 11.07 14.65 -28.23
CA GLY A 263 11.62 15.01 -29.53
C GLY A 263 12.82 14.20 -30.00
N ASN A 264 13.28 13.21 -29.23
CA ASN A 264 14.38 12.31 -29.61
C ASN A 264 13.90 11.20 -30.54
N LYS A 265 13.57 11.54 -31.77
CA LYS A 265 13.04 10.61 -32.79
C LYS A 265 13.97 9.43 -33.07
N LYS A 266 15.29 9.64 -33.03
CA LYS A 266 16.26 8.55 -33.26
C LYS A 266 16.15 7.48 -32.18
N GLN A 267 16.19 7.90 -30.92
CA GLN A 267 16.07 7.00 -29.78
C GLN A 267 14.68 6.31 -29.76
N ALA A 268 13.61 7.06 -29.98
CA ALA A 268 12.26 6.47 -30.09
C ALA A 268 12.20 5.35 -31.11
N THR A 269 12.72 5.61 -32.35
CA THR A 269 12.77 4.61 -33.41
C THR A 269 13.58 3.38 -33.01
N GLU A 270 14.72 3.55 -32.35
CA GLU A 270 15.57 2.43 -31.88
C GLU A 270 14.81 1.55 -30.89
N PHE A 271 14.14 2.14 -29.90
CA PHE A 271 13.42 1.40 -28.87
C PHE A 271 12.12 0.76 -29.41
N TYR A 272 11.37 1.42 -30.32
CA TYR A 272 10.25 0.78 -31.01
C TYR A 272 10.69 -0.44 -31.85
N LYS A 273 11.86 -0.41 -32.49
CA LYS A 273 12.39 -1.58 -33.21
C LYS A 273 12.65 -2.78 -32.29
N LYS A 274 13.06 -2.55 -31.03
CA LYS A 274 13.23 -3.64 -30.05
C LYS A 274 11.89 -4.33 -29.76
N LEU A 275 10.80 -3.57 -29.67
CA LEU A 275 9.44 -4.07 -29.39
C LEU A 275 8.83 -4.89 -30.52
N LEU A 276 9.34 -4.80 -31.76
CA LEU A 276 8.85 -5.65 -32.85
C LEU A 276 9.01 -7.15 -32.58
N LYS A 277 9.88 -7.52 -31.62
CA LYS A 277 10.15 -8.91 -31.21
C LYS A 277 9.46 -9.26 -29.88
N SER A 278 8.67 -8.35 -29.31
CA SER A 278 7.95 -8.58 -28.07
C SER A 278 6.92 -9.69 -28.24
N GLU A 279 6.83 -10.57 -27.25
CA GLU A 279 5.76 -11.57 -27.15
C GLU A 279 4.41 -10.91 -26.78
N ASN A 280 4.43 -9.66 -26.30
CA ASN A 280 3.24 -8.87 -26.07
C ASN A 280 2.76 -8.25 -27.39
N GLU A 281 1.74 -8.87 -27.99
CA GLU A 281 1.18 -8.44 -29.27
C GLU A 281 0.77 -6.97 -29.29
N SER A 282 0.22 -6.45 -28.19
CA SER A 282 -0.19 -5.03 -28.10
C SER A 282 1.01 -4.11 -28.28
N LEU A 283 2.12 -4.38 -27.57
CA LEU A 283 3.33 -3.57 -27.66
C LEU A 283 4.00 -3.69 -29.04
N SER A 284 4.02 -4.90 -29.61
CA SER A 284 4.53 -5.13 -30.96
C SER A 284 3.72 -4.39 -32.02
N ASN A 285 2.38 -4.40 -31.90
CA ASN A 285 1.47 -3.70 -32.81
C ASN A 285 1.60 -2.19 -32.68
N ASP A 286 1.70 -1.66 -31.46
CA ASP A 286 1.97 -0.24 -31.24
C ASP A 286 3.29 0.18 -31.87
N ALA A 287 4.34 -0.62 -31.70
CA ALA A 287 5.62 -0.35 -32.33
C ALA A 287 5.55 -0.34 -33.86
N ARG A 288 4.80 -1.28 -34.49
CA ARG A 288 4.57 -1.29 -35.94
C ARG A 288 3.89 0.01 -36.40
N ARG A 289 2.82 0.42 -35.70
CA ARG A 289 2.11 1.66 -36.01
C ARG A 289 3.03 2.87 -35.92
N GLU A 290 3.83 2.98 -34.88
CA GLU A 290 4.74 4.10 -34.64
C GLU A 290 5.90 4.15 -35.65
N LEU A 291 6.31 3.00 -36.19
CA LEU A 291 7.33 2.88 -37.25
C LEU A 291 6.77 2.99 -38.66
N GLY A 292 5.45 3.12 -38.83
CA GLY A 292 4.79 3.18 -40.14
C GLY A 292 4.88 1.86 -40.93
N LEU A 293 5.03 0.72 -40.23
CA LEU A 293 5.10 -0.60 -40.88
C LEU A 293 3.68 -1.12 -41.15
N LYS A 294 3.47 -1.69 -42.33
CA LYS A 294 2.23 -2.40 -42.69
C LYS A 294 2.13 -3.74 -41.93
N TRP A 295 0.90 -4.17 -41.66
CA TRP A 295 0.56 -5.48 -41.06
C TRP A 295 0.96 -6.64 -41.92
#